data_938e6e1c6df999658ae3f389d24a315a
#
_entry.id   938e6e1c6df999658ae3f389d24a315a
#
_cell.length_a   1.000
_cell.length_b   1.000
_cell.length_c   1.000
_cell.angle_alpha   90.00
_cell.angle_beta   90.00
_cell.angle_gamma   90.00
#
_symmetry.space_group_name_H-M   'P 1'
#
loop_
_entity.id
_entity.type
_entity.pdbx_description
1 polymer ?
#
loop_
_entity_poly.entity_id
_entity_poly.type
_entity_poly.pdbx_seq_one_letter_code
_entity_poly.pdbx_strand_id
1 'polypeptide(L)'
;MKIRSLVAAANIVFAFLLLIGITVEAAEIKVLSAGGMRAVMKDLGPKFERASGHKLAITFGNLGAIVKRVQGGEATDVAIIPRQGIDGFVKDGKAVASNVTVIARSRMGVAVRTGAPKPDISSPEALRRTLLAAKSITYFNPAGGSGSGVHFAKVLERLGIANEVKSKTIYSKAGRGIGVLVADGEAEIGAAEFQLLISVAGIEIVGPLPGDLQDTNVFAAAIMVSARDAAASKALVNFLRTPDAAAVIKAKGMEPG
;
A
#
# COMPACT_ATOMS: atom_id res chain seq x y z
N MET A 1 -26.90 40.73 -51.08
CA MET A 1 -25.69 41.03 -50.25
C MET A 1 -25.86 40.79 -48.74
N LYS A 2 -27.08 40.53 -48.20
CA LYS A 2 -27.34 40.37 -46.79
C LYS A 2 -27.23 38.92 -46.23
N ILE A 3 -27.22 37.89 -47.07
CA ILE A 3 -27.20 36.48 -46.62
C ILE A 3 -25.77 35.96 -46.38
N ARG A 4 -24.76 36.52 -47.07
CA ARG A 4 -23.36 36.11 -46.85
C ARG A 4 -22.76 36.58 -45.51
N SER A 5 -23.29 37.68 -44.96
CA SER A 5 -22.81 38.24 -43.67
C SER A 5 -23.32 37.44 -42.48
N LEU A 6 -24.48 36.79 -42.57
CA LEU A 6 -25.05 35.99 -41.48
C LEU A 6 -24.35 34.65 -41.30
N VAL A 7 -23.87 34.03 -42.37
CA VAL A 7 -23.13 32.76 -42.34
C VAL A 7 -21.74 32.93 -41.77
N ALA A 8 -21.06 34.04 -42.03
CA ALA A 8 -19.77 34.36 -41.48
C ALA A 8 -19.81 34.63 -39.96
N ALA A 9 -20.89 35.30 -39.49
CA ALA A 9 -21.06 35.55 -38.05
C ALA A 9 -21.36 34.28 -37.26
N ALA A 10 -22.18 33.35 -37.82
CA ALA A 10 -22.48 32.08 -37.18
C ALA A 10 -21.24 31.15 -37.03
N ASN A 11 -20.34 31.14 -38.03
CA ASN A 11 -19.10 30.34 -37.95
C ASN A 11 -18.11 30.89 -36.95
N ILE A 12 -18.03 32.21 -36.71
CA ILE A 12 -17.14 32.80 -35.72
C ILE A 12 -17.63 32.52 -34.31
N VAL A 13 -18.95 32.54 -34.06
CA VAL A 13 -19.53 32.19 -32.75
C VAL A 13 -19.35 30.72 -32.42
N PHE A 14 -19.48 29.82 -33.44
CA PHE A 14 -19.25 28.37 -33.23
C PHE A 14 -17.76 28.06 -33.00
N ALA A 15 -16.82 28.77 -33.61
CA ALA A 15 -15.39 28.61 -33.37
C ALA A 15 -14.98 29.14 -31.98
N PHE A 16 -15.65 30.15 -31.45
CA PHE A 16 -15.35 30.69 -30.10
C PHE A 16 -15.90 29.82 -28.98
N LEU A 17 -17.00 29.06 -29.20
CA LEU A 17 -17.57 28.10 -28.26
C LEU A 17 -16.73 26.83 -28.08
N LEU A 18 -15.89 26.50 -29.06
CA LEU A 18 -14.95 25.36 -28.99
C LEU A 18 -13.65 25.67 -28.22
N LEU A 19 -13.42 26.92 -27.85
CA LEU A 19 -12.23 27.37 -27.10
C LEU A 19 -12.47 27.54 -25.60
N ILE A 20 -13.67 27.24 -25.08
CA ILE A 20 -13.89 27.10 -23.64
C ILE A 20 -13.38 25.72 -23.25
N GLY A 21 -12.07 25.51 -23.34
CA GLY A 21 -11.41 24.42 -22.65
C GLY A 21 -11.78 24.53 -21.17
N ILE A 22 -12.48 23.55 -20.63
CA ILE A 22 -12.66 23.42 -19.18
C ILE A 22 -11.26 23.25 -18.62
N THR A 23 -10.66 24.35 -18.18
CA THR A 23 -9.41 24.31 -17.41
C THR A 23 -9.79 23.66 -16.08
N VAL A 24 -9.55 22.36 -15.96
CA VAL A 24 -9.56 21.71 -14.65
C VAL A 24 -8.45 22.39 -13.86
N GLU A 25 -8.84 23.17 -12.84
CA GLU A 25 -7.87 23.80 -11.95
C GLU A 25 -7.03 22.71 -11.29
N ALA A 26 -5.71 22.88 -11.36
CA ALA A 26 -4.79 21.90 -10.80
C ALA A 26 -4.86 21.91 -9.27
N ALA A 27 -5.46 20.89 -8.69
CA ALA A 27 -5.56 20.74 -7.24
C ALA A 27 -4.32 20.03 -6.67
N GLU A 28 -3.93 20.37 -5.45
CA GLU A 28 -3.02 19.60 -4.62
C GLU A 28 -3.81 18.66 -3.72
N ILE A 29 -3.66 17.35 -3.92
CA ILE A 29 -4.33 16.29 -3.16
C ILE A 29 -3.41 15.82 -2.03
N LYS A 30 -3.82 16.00 -0.79
CA LYS A 30 -3.10 15.52 0.40
C LYS A 30 -3.43 14.05 0.66
N VAL A 31 -2.41 13.20 0.54
CA VAL A 31 -2.57 11.75 0.69
C VAL A 31 -1.81 11.25 1.92
N LEU A 32 -2.51 10.60 2.84
CA LEU A 32 -1.88 9.80 3.89
C LEU A 32 -1.86 8.33 3.45
N SER A 33 -0.68 7.77 3.26
CA SER A 33 -0.51 6.41 2.73
C SER A 33 0.28 5.52 3.66
N ALA A 34 -0.16 4.27 3.79
CA ALA A 34 0.61 3.25 4.50
C ALA A 34 1.97 3.02 3.83
N GLY A 35 3.00 2.73 4.65
CA GLY A 35 4.34 2.42 4.16
C GLY A 35 4.38 1.25 3.18
N GLY A 36 3.49 0.27 3.32
CA GLY A 36 3.34 -0.86 2.39
C GLY A 36 2.94 -0.47 0.96
N MET A 37 2.31 0.70 0.78
CA MET A 37 1.95 1.24 -0.54
C MET A 37 3.03 2.14 -1.14
N ARG A 38 4.14 2.39 -0.43
CA ARG A 38 5.18 3.35 -0.87
C ARG A 38 5.73 3.06 -2.26
N ALA A 39 6.08 1.82 -2.54
CA ALA A 39 6.66 1.45 -3.83
C ALA A 39 5.66 1.65 -4.99
N VAL A 40 4.39 1.31 -4.76
CA VAL A 40 3.29 1.52 -5.72
C VAL A 40 3.08 3.02 -5.96
N MET A 41 2.95 3.81 -4.90
CA MET A 41 2.66 5.25 -5.01
C MET A 41 3.83 6.05 -5.57
N LYS A 42 5.09 5.62 -5.35
CA LYS A 42 6.26 6.24 -6.01
C LYS A 42 6.23 6.09 -7.52
N ASP A 43 5.73 4.96 -8.03
CA ASP A 43 5.64 4.72 -9.48
C ASP A 43 4.36 5.33 -10.08
N LEU A 44 3.22 5.21 -9.39
CA LEU A 44 1.92 5.66 -9.90
C LEU A 44 1.68 7.16 -9.70
N GLY A 45 2.18 7.75 -8.60
CA GLY A 45 1.97 9.16 -8.31
C GLY A 45 2.39 10.08 -9.45
N PRO A 46 3.65 10.02 -9.95
CA PRO A 46 4.07 10.85 -11.08
C PRO A 46 3.30 10.58 -12.38
N LYS A 47 2.80 9.35 -12.58
CA LYS A 47 1.96 9.02 -13.75
C LYS A 47 0.59 9.70 -13.63
N PHE A 48 -0.02 9.66 -12.44
CA PHE A 48 -1.26 10.36 -12.17
C PHE A 48 -1.12 11.88 -12.36
N GLU A 49 -0.08 12.49 -11.78
CA GLU A 49 0.15 13.93 -11.91
C GLU A 49 0.27 14.37 -13.37
N ARG A 50 1.01 13.60 -14.20
CA ARG A 50 1.13 13.88 -15.64
C ARG A 50 -0.19 13.73 -16.39
N ALA A 51 -0.99 12.73 -16.03
CA ALA A 51 -2.23 12.43 -16.73
C ALA A 51 -3.37 13.38 -16.36
N SER A 52 -3.40 13.87 -15.10
CA SER A 52 -4.52 14.66 -14.58
C SER A 52 -4.22 16.16 -14.44
N GLY A 53 -2.96 16.55 -14.40
CA GLY A 53 -2.52 17.91 -14.07
C GLY A 53 -2.55 18.21 -12.57
N HIS A 54 -3.19 17.38 -11.74
CA HIS A 54 -3.19 17.54 -10.27
C HIS A 54 -1.82 17.22 -9.67
N LYS A 55 -1.60 17.65 -8.42
CA LYS A 55 -0.39 17.37 -7.63
C LYS A 55 -0.72 16.50 -6.43
N LEU A 56 0.25 15.68 -6.01
CA LEU A 56 0.13 14.79 -4.86
C LEU A 56 1.09 15.19 -3.74
N ALA A 57 0.57 15.55 -2.58
CA ALA A 57 1.34 15.70 -1.35
C ALA A 57 1.21 14.42 -0.52
N ILE A 58 2.10 13.43 -0.77
CA ILE A 58 1.99 12.10 -0.14
C ILE A 58 2.86 12.02 1.11
N THR A 59 2.23 11.73 2.25
CA THR A 59 2.92 11.38 3.49
C THR A 59 2.74 9.90 3.80
N PHE A 60 3.86 9.21 4.06
CA PHE A 60 3.85 7.79 4.40
C PHE A 60 4.05 7.57 5.90
N GLY A 61 3.31 6.61 6.47
CA GLY A 61 3.41 6.21 7.86
C GLY A 61 2.99 4.77 8.12
N ASN A 62 3.16 4.28 9.35
CA ASN A 62 2.46 3.09 9.80
C ASN A 62 1.00 3.42 10.12
N LEU A 63 0.16 2.39 10.24
CA LEU A 63 -1.28 2.56 10.47
C LEU A 63 -1.57 3.41 11.71
N GLY A 64 -0.90 3.13 12.83
CA GLY A 64 -1.14 3.85 14.09
C GLY A 64 -0.80 5.34 13.99
N ALA A 65 0.31 5.69 13.32
CA ALA A 65 0.70 7.06 13.08
C ALA A 65 -0.31 7.81 12.21
N ILE A 66 -0.79 7.18 11.13
CA ILE A 66 -1.78 7.77 10.23
C ILE A 66 -3.11 7.99 10.96
N VAL A 67 -3.59 6.98 11.71
CA VAL A 67 -4.82 7.10 12.51
C VAL A 67 -4.72 8.26 13.49
N LYS A 68 -3.59 8.37 14.23
CA LYS A 68 -3.36 9.48 15.17
C LYS A 68 -3.39 10.85 14.48
N ARG A 69 -2.79 10.99 13.29
CA ARG A 69 -2.79 12.24 12.51
C ARG A 69 -4.21 12.65 12.10
N VAL A 70 -4.98 11.72 11.54
CA VAL A 70 -6.38 11.97 11.13
C VAL A 70 -7.27 12.28 12.34
N GLN A 71 -7.10 11.57 13.45
CA GLN A 71 -7.82 11.86 14.70
C GLN A 71 -7.45 13.23 15.28
N GLY A 72 -6.19 13.64 15.13
CA GLY A 72 -5.68 14.97 15.50
C GLY A 72 -6.13 16.10 14.58
N GLY A 73 -6.97 15.81 13.56
CA GLY A 73 -7.54 16.84 12.67
C GLY A 73 -6.64 17.24 11.50
N GLU A 74 -5.60 16.45 11.18
CA GLU A 74 -4.76 16.77 10.03
C GLU A 74 -5.57 16.72 8.73
N ALA A 75 -5.49 17.80 7.95
CA ALA A 75 -6.18 17.92 6.67
C ALA A 75 -5.70 16.83 5.70
N THR A 76 -6.60 15.94 5.31
CA THR A 76 -6.35 14.78 4.46
C THR A 76 -7.46 14.69 3.43
N ASP A 77 -7.10 14.57 2.17
CA ASP A 77 -8.08 14.42 1.08
C ASP A 77 -8.33 12.93 0.80
N VAL A 78 -7.25 12.11 0.76
CA VAL A 78 -7.32 10.66 0.53
C VAL A 78 -6.46 9.91 1.55
N ALA A 79 -7.02 8.88 2.17
CA ALA A 79 -6.26 7.91 2.97
C ALA A 79 -6.12 6.61 2.18
N ILE A 80 -4.89 6.05 2.08
CA ILE A 80 -4.60 4.75 1.43
C ILE A 80 -3.89 3.87 2.46
N ILE A 81 -4.65 3.09 3.21
CA ILE A 81 -4.18 2.33 4.37
C ILE A 81 -4.84 0.95 4.45
N PRO A 82 -4.40 0.05 5.34
CA PRO A 82 -5.12 -1.18 5.63
C PRO A 82 -6.59 -0.95 5.91
N ARG A 83 -7.45 -1.80 5.34
CA ARG A 83 -8.91 -1.71 5.36
C ARG A 83 -9.47 -1.49 6.77
N GLN A 84 -8.92 -2.17 7.78
CA GLN A 84 -9.32 -1.99 9.17
C GLN A 84 -9.20 -0.53 9.67
N GLY A 85 -8.20 0.21 9.20
CA GLY A 85 -8.05 1.63 9.54
C GLY A 85 -9.10 2.50 8.84
N ILE A 86 -9.43 2.18 7.58
CA ILE A 86 -10.52 2.84 6.85
C ILE A 86 -11.86 2.58 7.53
N ASP A 87 -12.13 1.35 7.97
CA ASP A 87 -13.37 1.01 8.68
C ASP A 87 -13.49 1.79 10.00
N GLY A 88 -12.35 2.03 10.68
CA GLY A 88 -12.28 2.95 11.82
C GLY A 88 -12.68 4.39 11.44
N PHE A 89 -12.14 4.92 10.33
CA PHE A 89 -12.50 6.27 9.86
C PHE A 89 -13.97 6.39 9.46
N VAL A 90 -14.56 5.33 8.89
CA VAL A 90 -16.00 5.29 8.59
C VAL A 90 -16.81 5.32 9.89
N LYS A 91 -16.45 4.51 10.88
CA LYS A 91 -17.09 4.48 12.20
C LYS A 91 -17.04 5.85 12.91
N ASP A 92 -15.90 6.54 12.79
CA ASP A 92 -15.66 7.86 13.38
C ASP A 92 -16.26 9.02 12.54
N GLY A 93 -16.99 8.73 11.45
CA GLY A 93 -17.58 9.72 10.56
C GLY A 93 -16.57 10.56 9.75
N LYS A 94 -15.31 10.12 9.67
CA LYS A 94 -14.24 10.80 8.93
C LYS A 94 -14.13 10.37 7.46
N ALA A 95 -14.75 9.23 7.11
CA ALA A 95 -14.92 8.75 5.74
C ALA A 95 -16.32 8.19 5.55
N VAL A 96 -16.82 8.18 4.31
CA VAL A 96 -18.14 7.60 3.97
C VAL A 96 -17.93 6.23 3.34
N ALA A 97 -18.67 5.22 3.79
CA ALA A 97 -18.51 3.83 3.35
C ALA A 97 -18.60 3.64 1.83
N SER A 98 -19.47 4.40 1.15
CA SER A 98 -19.61 4.37 -0.32
C SER A 98 -18.39 4.92 -1.07
N ASN A 99 -17.49 5.63 -0.39
CA ASN A 99 -16.27 6.22 -0.96
C ASN A 99 -15.02 5.37 -0.66
N VAL A 100 -15.22 4.15 -0.14
CA VAL A 100 -14.13 3.22 0.16
C VAL A 100 -13.91 2.28 -1.02
N THR A 101 -12.67 2.21 -1.48
CA THR A 101 -12.28 1.41 -2.64
C THR A 101 -11.08 0.55 -2.31
N VAL A 102 -11.17 -0.76 -2.55
CA VAL A 102 -10.00 -1.65 -2.45
C VAL A 102 -9.04 -1.34 -3.59
N ILE A 103 -7.77 -1.15 -3.25
CA ILE A 103 -6.70 -0.81 -4.21
C ILE A 103 -5.78 -2.00 -4.44
N ALA A 104 -5.39 -2.67 -3.36
CA ALA A 104 -4.46 -3.79 -3.46
C ALA A 104 -4.65 -4.78 -2.32
N ARG A 105 -4.22 -6.02 -2.55
CA ARG A 105 -4.11 -7.07 -1.53
C ARG A 105 -2.68 -7.55 -1.45
N SER A 106 -2.20 -7.75 -0.24
CA SER A 106 -0.86 -8.26 0.00
C SER A 106 -0.89 -9.49 0.89
N ARG A 107 -0.02 -10.45 0.57
CA ARG A 107 0.21 -11.64 1.38
C ARG A 107 1.54 -11.55 2.09
N MET A 108 1.66 -12.24 3.22
CA MET A 108 2.95 -12.45 3.88
C MET A 108 3.71 -13.57 3.20
N GLY A 109 5.04 -13.40 3.16
CA GLY A 109 5.96 -14.40 2.67
C GLY A 109 7.16 -14.58 3.59
N VAL A 110 7.86 -15.66 3.36
CA VAL A 110 9.14 -16.01 4.00
C VAL A 110 10.25 -15.81 2.98
N ALA A 111 11.34 -15.21 3.44
CA ALA A 111 12.55 -14.99 2.64
C ALA A 111 13.78 -15.52 3.36
N VAL A 112 14.75 -15.96 2.56
CA VAL A 112 16.09 -16.36 2.96
C VAL A 112 17.13 -15.60 2.14
N ARG A 113 18.40 -15.62 2.55
CA ARG A 113 19.48 -15.04 1.77
C ARG A 113 19.64 -15.77 0.42
N THR A 114 19.98 -15.04 -0.64
CA THR A 114 20.30 -15.63 -1.95
C THR A 114 21.39 -16.70 -1.83
N GLY A 115 21.12 -17.89 -2.41
CA GLY A 115 22.01 -19.03 -2.35
C GLY A 115 21.90 -19.86 -1.07
N ALA A 116 21.12 -19.46 -0.08
CA ALA A 116 20.81 -20.31 1.07
C ALA A 116 19.80 -21.41 0.66
N PRO A 117 19.87 -22.60 1.28
CA PRO A 117 18.86 -23.63 1.06
C PRO A 117 17.45 -23.08 1.37
N LYS A 118 16.51 -23.32 0.46
CA LYS A 118 15.11 -22.95 0.70
C LYS A 118 14.48 -23.93 1.68
N PRO A 119 14.04 -23.48 2.85
CA PRO A 119 13.42 -24.36 3.83
C PRO A 119 12.02 -24.77 3.39
N ASP A 120 11.55 -25.89 3.89
CA ASP A 120 10.17 -26.35 3.70
C ASP A 120 9.20 -25.53 4.56
N ILE A 121 8.30 -24.82 3.90
CA ILE A 121 7.20 -24.06 4.51
C ILE A 121 5.85 -24.45 3.91
N SER A 122 5.74 -25.65 3.31
CA SER A 122 4.57 -26.12 2.56
C SER A 122 3.31 -26.33 3.41
N SER A 123 3.47 -26.47 4.71
CA SER A 123 2.38 -26.63 5.67
C SER A 123 2.66 -25.88 6.97
N PRO A 124 1.65 -25.62 7.82
CA PRO A 124 1.86 -25.07 9.15
C PRO A 124 2.91 -25.81 9.96
N GLU A 125 2.90 -27.13 9.91
CA GLU A 125 3.84 -27.99 10.61
C GLU A 125 5.28 -27.89 10.05
N ALA A 126 5.41 -27.78 8.71
CA ALA A 126 6.69 -27.57 8.06
C ALA A 126 7.26 -26.20 8.41
N LEU A 127 6.44 -25.13 8.38
CA LEU A 127 6.84 -23.79 8.81
C LEU A 127 7.27 -23.79 10.28
N ARG A 128 6.53 -24.48 11.16
CA ARG A 128 6.89 -24.63 12.57
C ARG A 128 8.28 -25.23 12.75
N ARG A 129 8.54 -26.37 12.11
CA ARG A 129 9.86 -27.03 12.16
C ARG A 129 10.96 -26.12 11.63
N THR A 130 10.73 -25.46 10.52
CA THR A 130 11.66 -24.51 9.89
C THR A 130 12.01 -23.37 10.85
N LEU A 131 11.00 -22.72 11.45
CA LEU A 131 11.23 -21.61 12.38
C LEU A 131 11.95 -22.04 13.66
N LEU A 132 11.68 -23.26 14.15
CA LEU A 132 12.38 -23.83 15.32
C LEU A 132 13.84 -24.18 15.00
N ALA A 133 14.13 -24.67 13.81
CA ALA A 133 15.47 -25.06 13.38
C ALA A 133 16.36 -23.86 13.03
N ALA A 134 15.78 -22.75 12.58
CA ALA A 134 16.52 -21.55 12.19
C ALA A 134 17.35 -20.97 13.36
N LYS A 135 18.55 -20.49 13.05
CA LYS A 135 19.44 -19.84 14.05
C LYS A 135 18.90 -18.48 14.48
N SER A 136 18.26 -17.77 13.57
CA SER A 136 17.65 -16.45 13.81
C SER A 136 16.49 -16.20 12.87
N ILE A 137 15.50 -15.46 13.36
CA ILE A 137 14.34 -15.02 12.57
C ILE A 137 14.17 -13.51 12.70
N THR A 138 13.62 -12.88 11.67
CA THR A 138 13.27 -11.46 11.71
C THR A 138 11.88 -11.21 11.14
N TYR A 139 11.15 -10.33 11.78
CA TYR A 139 9.88 -9.77 11.35
C TYR A 139 9.68 -8.41 12.02
N PHE A 140 8.71 -7.63 11.59
CA PHE A 140 8.47 -6.32 12.20
C PHE A 140 8.01 -6.45 13.65
N ASN A 141 8.55 -5.58 14.51
CA ASN A 141 8.15 -5.56 15.93
C ASN A 141 6.64 -5.25 16.04
N PRO A 142 5.83 -6.14 16.62
CA PRO A 142 4.39 -5.90 16.79
C PRO A 142 4.08 -4.65 17.61
N ALA A 143 4.90 -4.31 18.60
CA ALA A 143 4.77 -3.09 19.40
C ALA A 143 5.00 -1.80 18.59
N GLY A 144 5.62 -1.88 17.42
CA GLY A 144 5.85 -0.75 16.51
C GLY A 144 4.63 -0.37 15.64
N GLY A 145 3.49 -1.03 15.81
CA GLY A 145 2.26 -0.73 15.08
C GLY A 145 2.25 -1.21 13.62
N SER A 146 3.11 -2.15 13.25
CA SER A 146 3.09 -2.81 11.95
C SER A 146 2.05 -3.92 11.93
N GLY A 147 1.09 -3.87 10.99
CA GLY A 147 0.07 -4.91 10.82
C GLY A 147 0.69 -6.29 10.54
N SER A 148 1.72 -6.37 9.68
CA SER A 148 2.41 -7.62 9.38
C SER A 148 3.19 -8.16 10.59
N GLY A 149 3.74 -7.28 11.42
CA GLY A 149 4.40 -7.68 12.67
C GLY A 149 3.41 -8.30 13.66
N VAL A 150 2.25 -7.68 13.84
CA VAL A 150 1.16 -8.20 14.69
C VAL A 150 0.66 -9.53 14.15
N HIS A 151 0.46 -9.65 12.82
CA HIS A 151 0.00 -10.89 12.21
C HIS A 151 1.02 -12.02 12.43
N PHE A 152 2.30 -11.80 12.14
CA PHE A 152 3.31 -12.86 12.30
C PHE A 152 3.50 -13.29 13.76
N ALA A 153 3.39 -12.37 14.72
CA ALA A 153 3.37 -12.72 16.13
C ALA A 153 2.21 -13.70 16.46
N LYS A 154 1.00 -13.45 15.94
CA LYS A 154 -0.13 -14.39 16.07
C LYS A 154 0.13 -15.73 15.38
N VAL A 155 0.84 -15.74 14.24
CA VAL A 155 1.26 -16.99 13.58
C VAL A 155 2.16 -17.81 14.52
N LEU A 156 3.13 -17.18 15.16
CA LEU A 156 4.02 -17.85 16.12
C LEU A 156 3.25 -18.39 17.35
N GLU A 157 2.26 -17.65 17.84
CA GLU A 157 1.36 -18.10 18.92
C GLU A 157 0.52 -19.31 18.47
N ARG A 158 -0.09 -19.26 17.28
CA ARG A 158 -0.88 -20.38 16.71
C ARG A 158 -0.05 -21.64 16.46
N LEU A 159 1.22 -21.48 16.09
CA LEU A 159 2.19 -22.58 15.95
C LEU A 159 2.71 -23.08 17.30
N GLY A 160 2.38 -22.41 18.41
CA GLY A 160 2.82 -22.78 19.76
C GLY A 160 4.33 -22.62 19.98
N ILE A 161 5.00 -21.68 19.26
CA ILE A 161 6.47 -21.52 19.31
C ILE A 161 6.91 -20.09 19.65
N ALA A 162 5.99 -19.22 20.04
CA ALA A 162 6.31 -17.82 20.29
C ALA A 162 7.41 -17.64 21.35
N ASN A 163 7.41 -18.45 22.41
CA ASN A 163 8.40 -18.39 23.46
C ASN A 163 9.76 -18.95 23.01
N GLU A 164 9.76 -20.06 22.28
CA GLU A 164 10.96 -20.76 21.82
C GLU A 164 11.77 -19.91 20.85
N VAL A 165 11.09 -19.15 19.97
CA VAL A 165 11.78 -18.32 18.98
C VAL A 165 12.14 -16.92 19.50
N LYS A 166 11.65 -16.54 20.67
CA LYS A 166 11.84 -15.18 21.23
C LYS A 166 13.31 -14.79 21.37
N SER A 167 14.15 -15.70 21.88
CA SER A 167 15.58 -15.44 22.10
C SER A 167 16.38 -15.29 20.81
N LYS A 168 15.88 -15.76 19.68
CA LYS A 168 16.52 -15.70 18.37
C LYS A 168 15.77 -14.79 17.39
N THR A 169 14.79 -14.03 17.88
CA THR A 169 14.08 -13.03 17.10
C THR A 169 14.86 -11.72 17.09
N ILE A 170 15.14 -11.22 15.88
CA ILE A 170 15.83 -9.97 15.64
C ILE A 170 14.82 -8.98 15.07
N TYR A 171 14.49 -7.93 15.82
CA TYR A 171 13.61 -6.88 15.31
C TYR A 171 14.39 -5.83 14.53
N SER A 172 13.84 -5.43 13.41
CA SER A 172 14.40 -4.35 12.61
C SER A 172 14.41 -3.04 13.40
N LYS A 173 15.54 -2.34 13.38
CA LYS A 173 15.63 -0.96 13.85
C LYS A 173 14.91 -0.02 12.87
N ALA A 174 14.52 1.17 13.33
CA ALA A 174 13.81 2.14 12.51
C ALA A 174 14.49 2.38 11.15
N GLY A 175 13.71 2.29 10.08
CA GLY A 175 14.17 2.54 8.71
C GLY A 175 14.78 1.37 7.96
N ARG A 176 15.12 0.26 8.61
CA ARG A 176 15.61 -0.95 7.92
C ARG A 176 14.48 -1.92 7.62
N GLY A 177 14.46 -2.47 6.41
CA GLY A 177 13.50 -3.50 6.00
C GLY A 177 13.90 -4.90 6.46
N ILE A 178 12.94 -5.79 6.63
CA ILE A 178 13.16 -7.19 7.01
C ILE A 178 14.09 -7.90 6.00
N GLY A 179 13.85 -7.71 4.70
CA GLY A 179 14.71 -8.31 3.67
C GLY A 179 16.18 -7.85 3.75
N VAL A 180 16.44 -6.63 4.21
CA VAL A 180 17.81 -6.12 4.36
C VAL A 180 18.55 -6.89 5.47
N LEU A 181 17.91 -7.16 6.60
CA LEU A 181 18.50 -7.97 7.68
C LEU A 181 18.86 -9.40 7.20
N VAL A 182 18.02 -9.96 6.31
CA VAL A 182 18.29 -11.28 5.73
C VAL A 182 19.44 -11.21 4.72
N ALA A 183 19.43 -10.20 3.83
CA ALA A 183 20.48 -10.00 2.82
C ALA A 183 21.87 -9.81 3.46
N ASP A 184 21.93 -9.04 4.55
CA ASP A 184 23.17 -8.76 5.30
C ASP A 184 23.61 -9.96 6.16
N GLY A 185 22.77 -11.01 6.28
CA GLY A 185 23.06 -12.21 7.08
C GLY A 185 22.89 -12.01 8.59
N GLU A 186 22.25 -10.92 9.01
CA GLU A 186 21.92 -10.69 10.42
C GLU A 186 20.79 -11.62 10.88
N ALA A 187 19.88 -11.99 9.97
CA ALA A 187 18.85 -12.98 10.22
C ALA A 187 18.84 -14.06 9.13
N GLU A 188 18.62 -15.32 9.55
CA GLU A 188 18.57 -16.45 8.62
C GLU A 188 17.24 -16.48 7.86
N ILE A 189 16.13 -16.23 8.55
CA ILE A 189 14.79 -16.22 7.97
C ILE A 189 14.11 -14.88 8.24
N GLY A 190 13.52 -14.30 7.21
CA GLY A 190 12.71 -13.08 7.30
C GLY A 190 11.25 -13.35 6.91
N ALA A 191 10.31 -12.78 7.68
CA ALA A 191 8.89 -12.82 7.36
C ALA A 191 8.33 -11.40 7.23
N ALA A 192 7.81 -11.07 6.05
CA ALA A 192 7.16 -9.79 5.77
C ALA A 192 6.19 -9.92 4.59
N GLU A 193 5.44 -8.87 4.32
CA GLU A 193 4.59 -8.80 3.13
C GLU A 193 5.45 -8.81 1.85
N PHE A 194 4.96 -9.48 0.80
CA PHE A 194 5.68 -9.67 -0.47
C PHE A 194 6.23 -8.36 -1.06
N GLN A 195 5.44 -7.28 -1.05
CA GLN A 195 5.89 -5.98 -1.59
C GLN A 195 7.05 -5.34 -0.83
N LEU A 196 7.31 -5.79 0.40
CA LEU A 196 8.44 -5.33 1.20
C LEU A 196 9.70 -6.20 0.99
N LEU A 197 9.55 -7.36 0.37
CA LEU A 197 10.63 -8.31 0.10
C LEU A 197 11.09 -8.27 -1.37
N ILE A 198 10.15 -8.19 -2.32
CA ILE A 198 10.40 -8.44 -3.74
C ILE A 198 11.46 -7.50 -4.37
N SER A 199 11.63 -6.31 -3.83
CA SER A 199 12.60 -5.32 -4.33
C SER A 199 13.95 -5.34 -3.59
N VAL A 200 14.13 -6.23 -2.64
CA VAL A 200 15.37 -6.31 -1.86
C VAL A 200 16.35 -7.25 -2.56
N ALA A 201 17.49 -6.72 -2.97
CA ALA A 201 18.58 -7.54 -3.52
C ALA A 201 19.21 -8.40 -2.43
N GLY A 202 19.74 -9.58 -2.81
CA GLY A 202 20.43 -10.48 -1.90
C GLY A 202 19.53 -11.41 -1.08
N ILE A 203 18.22 -11.44 -1.37
CA ILE A 203 17.31 -12.42 -0.79
C ILE A 203 16.55 -13.21 -1.86
N GLU A 204 16.05 -14.36 -1.48
CA GLU A 204 15.10 -15.15 -2.23
C GLU A 204 13.83 -15.38 -1.43
N ILE A 205 12.68 -15.14 -2.07
CA ILE A 205 11.39 -15.45 -1.48
C ILE A 205 11.17 -16.96 -1.57
N VAL A 206 10.96 -17.61 -0.43
CA VAL A 206 10.67 -19.05 -0.33
C VAL A 206 9.24 -19.32 -0.78
N GLY A 207 8.30 -18.55 -0.29
CA GLY A 207 6.87 -18.66 -0.60
C GLY A 207 5.99 -17.89 0.37
N PRO A 208 4.65 -17.95 0.17
CA PRO A 208 3.68 -17.42 1.10
C PRO A 208 3.60 -18.27 2.38
N LEU A 209 3.02 -17.71 3.43
CA LEU A 209 2.65 -18.48 4.62
C LEU A 209 1.63 -19.56 4.23
N PRO A 210 1.74 -20.78 4.79
CA PRO A 210 0.92 -21.91 4.37
C PRO A 210 -0.50 -21.86 4.96
N GLY A 211 -1.46 -22.29 4.13
CA GLY A 211 -2.84 -22.54 4.56
C GLY A 211 -3.50 -21.34 5.26
N ASP A 212 -4.14 -21.62 6.35
CA ASP A 212 -4.88 -20.64 7.17
C ASP A 212 -4.01 -19.74 8.05
N LEU A 213 -2.69 -19.96 8.06
CA LEU A 213 -1.73 -19.00 8.62
C LEU A 213 -1.54 -17.76 7.74
N GLN A 214 -1.93 -17.84 6.46
CA GLN A 214 -1.89 -16.73 5.54
C GLN A 214 -3.05 -15.77 5.85
N ASP A 215 -2.73 -14.51 6.17
CA ASP A 215 -3.67 -13.41 6.16
C ASP A 215 -3.40 -12.51 4.94
N THR A 216 -4.46 -11.96 4.40
CA THR A 216 -4.40 -11.03 3.28
C THR A 216 -4.61 -9.61 3.80
N ASN A 217 -3.56 -8.83 3.82
CA ASN A 217 -3.68 -7.41 4.13
C ASN A 217 -4.32 -6.68 2.94
N VAL A 218 -5.52 -6.15 3.16
CA VAL A 218 -6.28 -5.41 2.14
C VAL A 218 -6.00 -3.92 2.32
N PHE A 219 -5.38 -3.29 1.32
CA PHE A 219 -5.21 -1.84 1.26
C PHE A 219 -6.39 -1.21 0.54
N ALA A 220 -7.03 -0.26 1.19
CA ALA A 220 -8.14 0.50 0.62
C ALA A 220 -7.83 1.99 0.61
N ALA A 221 -8.41 2.69 -0.36
CA ALA A 221 -8.47 4.14 -0.41
C ALA A 221 -9.83 4.62 0.10
N ALA A 222 -9.83 5.68 0.87
CA ALA A 222 -11.05 6.41 1.22
C ALA A 222 -10.85 7.89 0.91
N ILE A 223 -11.86 8.50 0.28
CA ILE A 223 -11.96 9.95 0.19
C ILE A 223 -12.49 10.44 1.53
N MET A 224 -11.73 11.32 2.17
CA MET A 224 -12.06 11.81 3.50
C MET A 224 -13.19 12.85 3.43
N VAL A 225 -13.98 12.96 4.49
CA VAL A 225 -15.03 13.99 4.60
C VAL A 225 -14.43 15.39 4.56
N SER A 226 -13.19 15.56 5.00
CA SER A 226 -12.41 16.80 4.97
C SER A 226 -11.75 17.09 3.61
N ALA A 227 -11.97 16.27 2.58
CA ALA A 227 -11.36 16.48 1.27
C ALA A 227 -11.73 17.84 0.68
N ARG A 228 -10.71 18.64 0.31
CA ARG A 228 -10.91 19.99 -0.25
C ARG A 228 -11.42 19.95 -1.68
N ASP A 229 -11.00 18.94 -2.43
CA ASP A 229 -11.45 18.66 -3.80
C ASP A 229 -11.81 17.19 -3.93
N ALA A 230 -13.11 16.89 -3.77
CA ALA A 230 -13.63 15.54 -3.88
C ALA A 230 -13.55 14.98 -5.31
N ALA A 231 -13.60 15.83 -6.34
CA ALA A 231 -13.51 15.41 -7.73
C ALA A 231 -12.08 14.98 -8.07
N ALA A 232 -11.06 15.77 -7.71
CA ALA A 232 -9.66 15.42 -7.87
C ALA A 232 -9.30 14.17 -7.05
N SER A 233 -9.80 14.06 -5.80
CA SER A 233 -9.62 12.87 -4.96
C SER A 233 -10.21 11.62 -5.60
N LYS A 234 -11.41 11.71 -6.20
CA LYS A 234 -12.05 10.62 -6.93
C LYS A 234 -11.26 10.24 -8.19
N ALA A 235 -10.70 11.24 -8.90
CA ALA A 235 -9.84 10.99 -10.05
C ALA A 235 -8.62 10.15 -9.66
N LEU A 236 -7.96 10.45 -8.53
CA LEU A 236 -6.85 9.65 -8.01
C LEU A 236 -7.29 8.21 -7.70
N VAL A 237 -8.39 8.03 -6.96
CA VAL A 237 -8.88 6.69 -6.61
C VAL A 237 -9.23 5.87 -7.86
N ASN A 238 -9.85 6.49 -8.86
CA ASN A 238 -10.18 5.85 -10.13
C ASN A 238 -8.90 5.48 -10.91
N PHE A 239 -7.90 6.37 -10.96
CA PHE A 239 -6.62 6.11 -11.60
C PHE A 239 -5.91 4.90 -11.00
N LEU A 240 -5.92 4.75 -9.68
CA LEU A 240 -5.31 3.61 -8.98
C LEU A 240 -5.97 2.25 -9.31
N ARG A 241 -7.12 2.23 -10.00
CA ARG A 241 -7.85 1.03 -10.44
C ARG A 241 -7.74 0.76 -11.94
N THR A 242 -7.02 1.59 -12.69
CA THR A 242 -6.82 1.37 -14.12
C THR A 242 -6.00 0.10 -14.38
N PRO A 243 -6.11 -0.51 -15.57
CA PRO A 243 -5.27 -1.66 -15.96
C PRO A 243 -3.77 -1.38 -15.81
N ASP A 244 -3.31 -0.18 -16.14
CA ASP A 244 -1.91 0.23 -15.98
C ASP A 244 -1.49 0.28 -14.52
N ALA A 245 -2.34 0.79 -13.65
CA ALA A 245 -2.09 0.76 -12.20
C ALA A 245 -2.07 -0.67 -11.67
N ALA A 246 -2.98 -1.53 -12.13
CA ALA A 246 -3.01 -2.95 -11.77
C ALA A 246 -1.71 -3.68 -12.17
N ALA A 247 -1.15 -3.37 -13.35
CA ALA A 247 0.13 -3.92 -13.78
C ALA A 247 1.28 -3.49 -12.85
N VAL A 248 1.31 -2.23 -12.42
CA VAL A 248 2.31 -1.74 -11.46
C VAL A 248 2.14 -2.42 -10.09
N ILE A 249 0.90 -2.54 -9.59
CA ILE A 249 0.60 -3.22 -8.32
C ILE A 249 1.12 -4.66 -8.34
N LYS A 250 0.84 -5.41 -9.41
CA LYS A 250 1.36 -6.78 -9.62
C LYS A 250 2.87 -6.84 -9.63
N ALA A 251 3.53 -5.92 -10.36
CA ALA A 251 4.99 -5.85 -10.43
C ALA A 251 5.64 -5.56 -9.06
N LYS A 252 4.89 -4.95 -8.13
CA LYS A 252 5.33 -4.74 -6.74
C LYS A 252 4.97 -5.89 -5.80
N GLY A 253 4.53 -7.05 -6.31
CA GLY A 253 4.23 -8.24 -5.49
C GLY A 253 2.90 -8.20 -4.76
N MET A 254 1.94 -7.41 -5.23
CA MET A 254 0.60 -7.29 -4.67
C MET A 254 -0.45 -7.74 -5.70
N GLU A 255 -1.64 -8.10 -5.22
CA GLU A 255 -2.79 -8.37 -6.07
C GLU A 255 -3.63 -7.09 -6.17
N PRO A 256 -4.04 -6.63 -7.39
CA PRO A 256 -4.96 -5.50 -7.54
C PRO A 256 -6.30 -5.74 -6.85
N GLY A 257 -6.96 -4.65 -6.43
CA GLY A 257 -8.23 -4.66 -5.73
C GLY A 257 -9.44 -4.99 -6.58
#